data_3fe58be819d9ec526930075e9f059eef
#
_entry.id   3fe58be819d9ec526930075e9f059eef
#
_cell.length_a   1.000
_cell.length_b   1.000
_cell.length_c   1.000
_cell.angle_alpha   90.00
_cell.angle_beta   90.00
_cell.angle_gamma   90.00
#
_symmetry.space_group_name_H-M   'P 1'
#
loop_
_entity.id
_entity.type
_entity.pdbx_description
1 polymer ?
#
loop_
_entity_poly.entity_id
_entity_poly.type
_entity_poly.pdbx_seq_one_letter_code
_entity_poly.pdbx_strand_id
1 'polypeptide(L)'
;MSSFTWRDGERVIRFGPAAPPDDQHVLLTTARAALPPFTEAAAEVVYVPPGRVDEISAELLGSHSFGPDVLLLALGGGRVVDTTKAIAGAVGARCAAVPTTLSGAEMTGFHRTPAGMEGAQLVRPLFDLHDNP
;
A
#
# COMPACT_ATOMS: atom_id res chain seq x y z
N MET A 1 19.18 -16.95 -4.60
CA MET A 1 18.34 -16.05 -5.38
C MET A 1 18.98 -14.67 -5.45
N SER A 2 19.09 -14.12 -6.63
CA SER A 2 19.60 -12.77 -6.78
C SER A 2 18.49 -11.76 -6.59
N SER A 3 18.81 -10.62 -6.02
CA SER A 3 17.91 -9.50 -5.90
C SER A 3 18.50 -8.29 -6.61
N PHE A 4 17.66 -7.37 -7.05
CA PHE A 4 18.14 -6.13 -7.62
C PHE A 4 17.19 -5.00 -7.30
N THR A 5 17.71 -3.78 -7.38
CA THR A 5 16.97 -2.55 -7.13
C THR A 5 17.02 -1.69 -8.39
N TRP A 6 15.88 -1.18 -8.79
CA TRP A 6 15.76 -0.24 -9.90
C TRP A 6 15.18 1.07 -9.38
N ARG A 7 15.70 2.18 -9.87
CA ARG A 7 15.20 3.51 -9.52
C ARG A 7 14.49 4.14 -10.71
N ASP A 8 13.35 4.75 -10.42
CA ASP A 8 12.54 5.49 -11.37
C ASP A 8 12.23 6.85 -10.72
N GLY A 9 13.10 7.84 -10.97
CA GLY A 9 13.04 9.10 -10.26
C GLY A 9 13.26 8.90 -8.76
N GLU A 10 12.30 9.33 -7.95
CA GLU A 10 12.34 9.12 -6.49
C GLU A 10 11.82 7.74 -6.09
N ARG A 11 11.21 7.00 -7.03
CA ARG A 11 10.71 5.66 -6.77
C ARG A 11 11.86 4.67 -6.72
N VAL A 12 11.70 3.70 -5.84
CA VAL A 12 12.61 2.56 -5.73
C VAL A 12 11.82 1.28 -5.91
N ILE A 13 12.26 0.42 -6.82
CA ILE A 13 11.63 -0.88 -7.07
C ILE A 13 12.66 -1.94 -6.75
N ARG A 14 12.30 -2.83 -5.84
CA ARG A 14 13.17 -3.93 -5.40
C ARG A 14 12.58 -5.26 -5.81
N PHE A 15 13.41 -6.12 -6.34
CA PHE A 15 13.07 -7.50 -6.70
C PHE A 15 13.91 -8.44 -5.85
N GLY A 16 13.28 -9.47 -5.32
CA GLY A 16 13.90 -10.44 -4.45
C GLY A 16 13.05 -10.69 -3.22
N PRO A 17 13.59 -11.36 -2.21
CA PRO A 17 12.83 -11.57 -0.97
C PRO A 17 12.44 -10.24 -0.34
N ALA A 18 11.14 -10.06 -0.08
CA ALA A 18 10.62 -8.85 0.52
C ALA A 18 10.81 -8.87 2.04
N ALA A 19 11.15 -7.73 2.60
CA ALA A 19 11.28 -7.54 4.04
C ALA A 19 10.56 -6.26 4.45
N PRO A 20 10.04 -6.20 5.70
CA PRO A 20 9.38 -4.98 6.18
C PRO A 20 10.34 -3.79 6.17
N PRO A 21 9.85 -2.58 5.87
CA PRO A 21 10.67 -1.38 5.99
C PRO A 21 11.00 -1.09 7.45
N ASP A 22 12.12 -0.40 7.67
CA ASP A 22 12.54 0.03 9.01
C ASP A 22 11.71 1.20 9.53
N ASP A 23 11.13 2.00 8.62
CA ASP A 23 10.30 3.13 9.00
C ASP A 23 9.04 2.66 9.72
N GLN A 24 8.55 3.48 10.66
CA GLN A 24 7.25 3.25 11.27
C GLN A 24 6.17 3.26 10.18
N HIS A 25 5.35 2.24 10.16
CA HIS A 25 4.36 2.10 9.10
C HIS A 25 3.08 1.43 9.58
N VAL A 26 2.01 1.72 8.86
CA VAL A 26 0.73 1.03 8.99
C VAL A 26 0.61 0.06 7.83
N LEU A 27 0.36 -1.19 8.15
CA LEU A 27 0.20 -2.25 7.15
C LEU A 27 -1.27 -2.40 6.77
N LEU A 28 -1.58 -2.30 5.48
CA LEU A 28 -2.89 -2.64 4.94
C LEU A 28 -2.77 -3.95 4.18
N THR A 29 -3.54 -4.94 4.58
CA THR A 29 -3.45 -6.28 4.04
C THR A 29 -4.79 -7.00 4.14
N THR A 30 -4.81 -8.29 3.83
CA THR A 30 -5.98 -9.16 4.04
C THR A 30 -5.53 -10.36 4.87
N ALA A 31 -6.48 -11.05 5.48
CA ALA A 31 -6.16 -12.27 6.21
C ALA A 31 -5.45 -13.31 5.32
N ARG A 32 -5.80 -13.32 4.02
CA ARG A 32 -5.21 -14.24 3.05
C ARG A 32 -3.77 -13.86 2.68
N ALA A 33 -3.49 -12.56 2.59
CA ALA A 33 -2.17 -12.07 2.16
C ALA A 33 -1.21 -11.82 3.32
N ALA A 34 -1.70 -11.77 4.55
CA ALA A 34 -0.90 -11.41 5.73
C ALA A 34 0.26 -12.39 5.94
N LEU A 35 1.43 -11.81 6.20
CA LEU A 35 2.65 -12.56 6.49
C LEU A 35 3.23 -12.08 7.82
N PRO A 36 3.59 -13.00 8.74
CA PRO A 36 4.06 -12.62 10.08
C PRO A 36 5.19 -11.59 10.12
N PRO A 37 6.24 -11.66 9.28
CA PRO A 37 7.27 -10.62 9.32
C PRO A 37 6.72 -9.21 9.12
N PHE A 38 5.70 -9.05 8.24
CA PHE A 38 5.09 -7.76 7.99
C PHE A 38 4.11 -7.36 9.08
N THR A 39 3.28 -8.31 9.55
CA THR A 39 2.30 -8.01 10.59
C THR A 39 2.97 -7.71 11.93
N GLU A 40 4.09 -8.33 12.22
CA GLU A 40 4.83 -8.11 13.46
C GLU A 40 5.59 -6.78 13.45
N ALA A 41 6.08 -6.36 12.29
CA ALA A 41 6.88 -5.14 12.17
C ALA A 41 6.04 -3.87 12.13
N ALA A 42 4.76 -3.96 11.77
CA ALA A 42 3.89 -2.79 11.60
C ALA A 42 3.48 -2.20 12.95
N ALA A 43 3.36 -0.87 12.98
CA ALA A 43 2.80 -0.17 14.15
C ALA A 43 1.31 -0.47 14.32
N GLU A 44 0.61 -0.66 13.20
CA GLU A 44 -0.80 -1.05 13.17
C GLU A 44 -1.06 -1.90 11.94
N VAL A 45 -1.94 -2.88 12.04
CA VAL A 45 -2.39 -3.69 10.91
C VAL A 45 -3.85 -3.40 10.64
N VAL A 46 -4.15 -2.99 9.41
CA VAL A 46 -5.52 -2.72 8.96
C VAL A 46 -5.90 -3.77 7.93
N TYR A 47 -6.97 -4.49 8.19
CA TYR A 47 -7.46 -5.50 7.25
C TYR A 47 -8.46 -4.87 6.29
N VAL A 48 -8.16 -5.00 4.99
CA VAL A 48 -8.96 -4.43 3.91
C VAL A 48 -10.07 -5.40 3.54
N PRO A 49 -11.34 -5.02 3.68
CA PRO A 49 -12.45 -5.92 3.34
C PRO A 49 -12.62 -6.05 1.83
N PRO A 50 -13.39 -7.04 1.34
CA PRO A 50 -13.74 -7.11 -0.07
C PRO A 50 -14.69 -5.96 -0.45
N GLY A 51 -14.67 -5.56 -1.73
CA GLY A 51 -15.54 -4.51 -2.23
C GLY A 51 -14.82 -3.56 -3.17
N ARG A 52 -15.46 -2.42 -3.42
CA ARG A 52 -14.93 -1.38 -4.31
C ARG A 52 -13.95 -0.48 -3.57
N VAL A 53 -12.89 -0.11 -4.24
CA VAL A 53 -11.82 0.73 -3.67
C VAL A 53 -12.36 2.06 -3.12
N ASP A 54 -13.24 2.73 -3.86
CA ASP A 54 -13.80 4.01 -3.43
C ASP A 54 -14.62 3.88 -2.13
N GLU A 55 -15.42 2.84 -2.02
CA GLU A 55 -16.25 2.59 -0.84
C GLU A 55 -15.41 2.11 0.34
N ILE A 56 -14.48 1.17 0.10
CA ILE A 56 -13.62 0.62 1.15
C ILE A 56 -12.71 1.69 1.73
N SER A 57 -12.09 2.50 0.88
CA SER A 57 -11.18 3.55 1.35
C SER A 57 -11.92 4.59 2.18
N ALA A 58 -13.13 4.97 1.78
CA ALA A 58 -13.96 5.88 2.57
C ALA A 58 -14.33 5.29 3.93
N GLU A 59 -14.70 4.01 3.96
CA GLU A 59 -15.04 3.30 5.20
C GLU A 59 -13.84 3.24 6.15
N LEU A 60 -12.67 2.89 5.64
CA LEU A 60 -11.46 2.80 6.46
C LEU A 60 -11.02 4.17 6.98
N LEU A 61 -11.15 5.21 6.18
CA LEU A 61 -10.89 6.58 6.63
C LEU A 61 -11.83 7.00 7.75
N GLY A 62 -13.06 6.52 7.74
CA GLY A 62 -14.03 6.81 8.79
C GLY A 62 -13.84 6.02 10.07
N SER A 63 -13.18 4.87 10.01
CA SER A 63 -13.03 3.97 11.15
C SER A 63 -11.62 3.92 11.73
N HIS A 64 -10.62 4.44 11.01
CA HIS A 64 -9.23 4.48 11.45
C HIS A 64 -8.68 5.89 11.33
N SER A 65 -7.65 6.19 12.12
CA SER A 65 -6.97 7.47 12.06
C SER A 65 -5.63 7.27 11.33
N PHE A 66 -5.53 7.81 10.12
CA PHE A 66 -4.29 7.79 9.33
C PHE A 66 -3.67 9.17 9.34
N GLY A 67 -2.41 9.27 9.76
CA GLY A 67 -1.67 10.52 9.75
C GLY A 67 -0.77 10.65 8.52
N PRO A 68 -0.39 11.89 8.15
CA PRO A 68 0.47 12.11 6.98
C PRO A 68 1.92 11.71 7.20
N ASP A 69 2.35 11.54 8.45
CA ASP A 69 3.75 11.29 8.80
C ASP A 69 4.11 9.81 8.87
N VAL A 70 3.13 8.93 8.73
CA VAL A 70 3.33 7.47 8.81
C VAL A 70 3.23 6.88 7.41
N LEU A 71 4.19 6.03 7.08
CA LEU A 71 4.18 5.29 5.82
C LEU A 71 3.02 4.29 5.81
N LEU A 72 2.28 4.24 4.72
CA LEU A 72 1.24 3.23 4.50
C LEU A 72 1.82 2.14 3.60
N LEU A 73 1.88 0.92 4.09
CA LEU A 73 2.43 -0.22 3.35
C LEU A 73 1.30 -1.17 2.96
N ALA A 74 1.15 -1.38 1.65
CA ALA A 74 0.19 -2.35 1.13
C ALA A 74 0.85 -3.71 0.94
N LEU A 75 0.24 -4.76 1.49
CA LEU A 75 0.66 -6.13 1.24
C LEU A 75 -0.55 -6.89 0.70
N GLY A 76 -0.60 -7.12 -0.60
CA GLY A 76 -1.74 -7.78 -1.21
C GLY A 76 -1.83 -7.56 -2.70
N GLY A 77 -2.98 -7.87 -3.26
CA GLY A 77 -3.27 -7.69 -4.69
C GLY A 77 -3.68 -6.26 -5.03
N GLY A 78 -4.16 -6.07 -6.26
CA GLY A 78 -4.48 -4.75 -6.79
C GLY A 78 -5.47 -3.96 -5.96
N ARG A 79 -6.49 -4.61 -5.41
CA ARG A 79 -7.48 -3.95 -4.56
C ARG A 79 -6.86 -3.36 -3.30
N VAL A 80 -5.97 -4.12 -2.64
CA VAL A 80 -5.30 -3.65 -1.43
C VAL A 80 -4.35 -2.50 -1.75
N VAL A 81 -3.57 -2.63 -2.82
CA VAL A 81 -2.65 -1.58 -3.26
C VAL A 81 -3.41 -0.30 -3.61
N ASP A 82 -4.47 -0.40 -4.40
CA ASP A 82 -5.27 0.78 -4.80
C ASP A 82 -5.98 1.42 -3.62
N THR A 83 -6.49 0.61 -2.67
CA THR A 83 -7.10 1.14 -1.44
C THR A 83 -6.07 1.93 -0.62
N THR A 84 -4.86 1.41 -0.50
CA THR A 84 -3.77 2.09 0.22
C THR A 84 -3.40 3.41 -0.47
N LYS A 85 -3.31 3.41 -1.79
CA LYS A 85 -3.06 4.64 -2.57
C LYS A 85 -4.17 5.67 -2.36
N ALA A 86 -5.42 5.23 -2.37
CA ALA A 86 -6.56 6.12 -2.17
C ALA A 86 -6.51 6.80 -0.79
N ILE A 87 -6.21 6.04 0.25
CA ILE A 87 -6.08 6.56 1.61
C ILE A 87 -4.88 7.51 1.69
N ALA A 88 -3.73 7.10 1.16
CA ALA A 88 -2.53 7.93 1.18
C ALA A 88 -2.75 9.28 0.51
N GLY A 89 -3.43 9.29 -0.64
CA GLY A 89 -3.76 10.53 -1.34
C GLY A 89 -4.69 11.43 -0.55
N ALA A 90 -5.64 10.84 0.19
CA ALA A 90 -6.61 11.60 0.97
C ALA A 90 -5.98 12.26 2.19
N VAL A 91 -4.99 11.62 2.83
CA VAL A 91 -4.38 12.15 4.05
C VAL A 91 -2.99 12.78 3.83
N GLY A 92 -2.47 12.72 2.62
CA GLY A 92 -1.15 13.28 2.31
C GLY A 92 0.01 12.42 2.80
N ALA A 93 -0.20 11.12 2.95
CA ALA A 93 0.83 10.19 3.41
C ALA A 93 1.61 9.58 2.24
N ARG A 94 2.81 9.08 2.53
CA ARG A 94 3.57 8.26 1.59
C ARG A 94 3.04 6.84 1.62
N CYS A 95 3.15 6.11 0.52
CA CYS A 95 2.80 4.71 0.51
C CYS A 95 3.86 3.87 -0.22
N ALA A 96 3.87 2.59 0.11
CA ALA A 96 4.70 1.58 -0.50
C ALA A 96 3.87 0.32 -0.73
N ALA A 97 4.35 -0.59 -1.55
CA ALA A 97 3.60 -1.79 -1.88
C ALA A 97 4.48 -3.03 -1.92
N VAL A 98 3.92 -4.13 -1.42
CA VAL A 98 4.40 -5.48 -1.63
C VAL A 98 3.30 -6.21 -2.38
N PRO A 99 3.31 -6.16 -3.73
CA PRO A 99 2.23 -6.76 -4.51
C PRO A 99 2.33 -8.28 -4.48
N THR A 100 1.17 -8.93 -4.30
CA THR A 100 1.08 -10.40 -4.32
C THR A 100 0.43 -10.92 -5.60
N THR A 101 0.02 -10.04 -6.51
CA THR A 101 -0.54 -10.38 -7.81
C THR A 101 0.09 -9.54 -8.90
N LEU A 102 -0.14 -9.89 -10.14
CA LEU A 102 0.42 -9.18 -11.31
C LEU A 102 -0.52 -8.09 -11.83
N SER A 103 -1.25 -7.41 -10.95
CA SER A 103 -2.20 -6.37 -11.37
C SER A 103 -1.52 -5.11 -11.92
N GLY A 104 -0.28 -4.83 -11.50
CA GLY A 104 0.43 -3.62 -11.88
C GLY A 104 0.01 -2.36 -11.13
N ALA A 105 -0.88 -2.47 -10.15
CA ALA A 105 -1.38 -1.32 -9.41
C ALA A 105 -0.26 -0.52 -8.72
N GLU A 106 0.79 -1.20 -8.28
CA GLU A 106 1.95 -0.59 -7.63
C GLU A 106 2.78 0.28 -8.58
N MET A 107 2.63 0.09 -9.88
CA MET A 107 3.42 0.79 -10.89
C MET A 107 2.74 2.05 -11.42
N THR A 108 1.52 2.34 -11.00
CA THR A 108 0.73 3.44 -11.58
C THR A 108 0.34 4.48 -10.56
N GLY A 109 0.10 5.71 -11.06
CA GLY A 109 -0.51 6.78 -10.28
C GLY A 109 -2.02 6.85 -10.49
N PHE A 110 -2.64 5.79 -11.02
CA PHE A 110 -4.08 5.72 -11.18
C PHE A 110 -4.72 4.88 -10.10
N HIS A 111 -5.80 5.38 -9.53
CA HIS A 111 -6.62 4.66 -8.58
C HIS A 111 -7.92 5.43 -8.37
N ARG A 112 -8.93 4.79 -7.81
CA ARG A 112 -10.13 5.49 -7.38
C ARG A 112 -9.80 6.33 -6.16
N THR A 113 -10.50 7.43 -5.99
CA THR A 113 -10.44 8.21 -4.75
C THR A 113 -11.53 7.74 -3.80
N PRO A 114 -11.41 8.01 -2.48
CA PRO A 114 -12.46 7.63 -1.56
C PRO A 114 -13.79 8.29 -1.91
N ALA A 115 -14.89 7.59 -1.72
CA ALA A 115 -16.22 8.11 -2.00
C ALA A 115 -16.46 9.39 -1.18
N GLY A 116 -16.93 10.44 -1.84
CA GLY A 116 -17.11 11.76 -1.21
C GLY A 116 -15.85 12.62 -1.23
N MET A 117 -14.72 12.10 -1.70
CA MET A 117 -13.43 12.82 -1.75
C MET A 117 -12.85 12.80 -3.17
N GLU A 118 -13.67 13.07 -4.17
CA GLU A 118 -13.30 12.95 -5.58
C GLU A 118 -12.16 13.90 -5.98
N GLY A 119 -11.96 14.97 -5.22
CA GLY A 119 -10.84 15.89 -5.43
C GLY A 119 -9.54 15.49 -4.74
N ALA A 120 -9.50 14.33 -4.09
CA ALA A 120 -8.29 13.88 -3.40
C ALA A 120 -7.16 13.59 -4.39
N GLN A 121 -5.92 13.72 -3.91
CA GLN A 121 -4.74 13.52 -4.72
C GLN A 121 -4.61 12.07 -5.17
N LEU A 122 -4.18 11.85 -6.42
CA LEU A 122 -3.77 10.54 -6.90
C LEU A 122 -2.32 10.29 -6.52
N VAL A 123 -2.03 9.06 -6.11
CA VAL A 123 -0.75 8.68 -5.53
C VAL A 123 -0.16 7.47 -6.24
N ARG A 124 1.14 7.49 -6.41
CA ARG A 124 1.95 6.37 -6.88
C ARG A 124 2.84 5.92 -5.73
N PRO A 125 2.94 4.62 -5.44
CA PRO A 125 3.81 4.17 -4.35
C PRO A 125 5.24 4.63 -4.54
N LEU A 126 5.87 5.10 -3.45
CA LEU A 126 7.26 5.57 -3.49
C LEU A 126 8.22 4.41 -3.71
N PHE A 127 7.91 3.24 -3.19
CA PHE A 127 8.70 2.05 -3.44
C PHE A 127 7.84 0.79 -3.41
N ASP A 128 8.25 -0.18 -4.17
CA ASP A 128 7.62 -1.48 -4.27
C ASP A 128 8.64 -2.53 -3.82
N LEU A 129 8.14 -3.51 -3.09
CA LEU A 129 8.94 -4.64 -2.64
C LEU A 129 8.37 -5.90 -3.28
N HIS A 130 8.88 -6.27 -4.43
CA HIS A 130 8.40 -7.44 -5.13
C HIS A 130 9.06 -8.68 -4.54
N ASP A 131 8.25 -9.55 -3.96
CA ASP A 131 8.69 -10.84 -3.47
C ASP A 131 8.75 -11.79 -4.67
N ASN A 132 9.91 -11.85 -5.25
CA ASN A 132 10.15 -12.63 -6.46
C ASN A 132 10.94 -13.88 -6.10
N PRO A 133 10.29 -15.05 -6.13
CA PRO A 133 10.96 -16.31 -5.80
C PRO A 133 12.03 -16.71 -6.81
#